data_bfd1b589cdddb8b274bce741b02d1533
#
_entry.id   bfd1b589cdddb8b274bce741b02d1533
#
_cell.length_a   1.000
_cell.length_b   1.000
_cell.length_c   1.000
_cell.angle_alpha   90.00
_cell.angle_beta   90.00
_cell.angle_gamma   90.00
#
_symmetry.space_group_name_H-M   'P 1'
#
loop_
_entity.id
_entity.type
_entity.pdbx_description
1 polymer ?
#
loop_
_entity_poly.entity_id
_entity_poly.type
_entity_poly.pdbx_seq_one_letter_code
_entity_poly.pdbx_strand_id
1 'polypeptide(L)'
;MIAILDFGSQYSELIARRIRETQVYSELLPYHTSAEELRRLQPRGIILSGGPNSVYDRGAPQCDPEIWNLGIPILGVCYGMQLMVQQLGGKVVRSALGEYGKAALHIDDPTDLLTNVEDGTIMWMSHGDSVVQLPEGFSILAHTENCPCAALAHHERNLYGVQFHPEVAHSQGGMAIIRNFVYHICGCEPTWTTAAFVEEAINEIRAKVGNKRVLLALSGGVDSSTLAFLLHRAIGNQLTCVFIDQGFMRKLEPERLLKLFHEQFHIPVEYVNAREQFLEAIKGVTDPEEKRRIIGHEFIRVFERESQRLGPFDYLAQGTLYPDVIESAGGPVDPQTGERVAVKIKSHHNVGGLPKNLQFKLIEPLRRLFKDEVRKVARSLGLPEEIVQRQPFPGPGLAIRIIGEVTPERLEMLREADWIVRQEINRHGLYNQLWQAFAVLLPVRSVGVMGDKRTYAYPVVLRLVTSEDGMTADWAKVPHEFLELVANRIVNEVPGINRVVYDITSKPPGTIEWE
;
A
#
# COMPACT_ATOMS: atom_id res chain seq x y z
N MET A 1 -21.95 3.49 -3.30
CA MET A 1 -20.69 3.38 -2.53
C MET A 1 -20.97 3.25 -1.04
N ILE A 2 -19.99 2.75 -0.27
CA ILE A 2 -20.02 2.72 1.21
C ILE A 2 -19.02 3.78 1.73
N ALA A 3 -19.47 4.66 2.62
CA ALA A 3 -18.61 5.61 3.33
C ALA A 3 -18.09 4.97 4.63
N ILE A 4 -16.80 5.11 4.91
CA ILE A 4 -16.18 4.57 6.13
C ILE A 4 -15.63 5.75 6.91
N LEU A 5 -16.14 5.98 8.13
CA LEU A 5 -15.60 7.00 9.02
C LEU A 5 -14.45 6.39 9.83
N ASP A 6 -13.26 6.98 9.71
CA ASP A 6 -12.03 6.48 10.32
C ASP A 6 -11.77 7.09 11.69
N PHE A 7 -11.89 6.28 12.74
CA PHE A 7 -11.62 6.64 14.12
C PHE A 7 -10.20 6.32 14.59
N GLY A 8 -9.28 6.07 13.64
CA GLY A 8 -7.88 5.78 13.92
C GLY A 8 -7.58 4.30 14.15
N SER A 9 -8.42 3.40 13.64
CA SER A 9 -8.13 1.97 13.69
C SER A 9 -7.00 1.59 12.71
N GLN A 10 -6.12 0.71 13.16
CA GLN A 10 -5.17 0.05 12.27
C GLN A 10 -5.85 -0.80 11.17
N TYR A 11 -7.14 -1.09 11.29
CA TYR A 11 -7.91 -1.91 10.34
C TYR A 11 -8.85 -1.11 9.44
N SER A 12 -8.86 0.23 9.50
CA SER A 12 -9.78 1.05 8.69
C SER A 12 -9.61 0.83 7.19
N GLU A 13 -8.36 0.78 6.71
CA GLU A 13 -8.08 0.45 5.31
C GLU A 13 -8.49 -0.98 4.95
N LEU A 14 -8.38 -1.92 5.90
CA LEU A 14 -8.79 -3.31 5.68
C LEU A 14 -10.31 -3.41 5.52
N ILE A 15 -11.11 -2.63 6.28
CA ILE A 15 -12.56 -2.53 6.07
C ILE A 15 -12.83 -2.08 4.63
N ALA A 16 -12.16 -1.02 4.16
CA ALA A 16 -12.33 -0.51 2.81
C ALA A 16 -12.01 -1.58 1.74
N ARG A 17 -10.93 -2.32 1.93
CA ARG A 17 -10.53 -3.42 1.02
C ARG A 17 -11.55 -4.54 1.00
N ARG A 18 -12.06 -4.98 2.17
CA ARG A 18 -13.07 -6.05 2.25
C ARG A 18 -14.37 -5.69 1.55
N ILE A 19 -14.79 -4.41 1.64
CA ILE A 19 -15.95 -3.94 0.88
C ILE A 19 -15.66 -3.97 -0.63
N ARG A 20 -14.49 -3.55 -1.08
CA ARG A 20 -14.12 -3.60 -2.51
C ARG A 20 -13.96 -5.02 -3.05
N GLU A 21 -13.62 -5.98 -2.21
CA GLU A 21 -13.68 -7.41 -2.55
C GLU A 21 -15.11 -7.87 -2.87
N THR A 22 -16.13 -7.20 -2.34
CA THR A 22 -17.53 -7.40 -2.74
C THR A 22 -17.92 -6.63 -4.02
N GLN A 23 -16.96 -6.10 -4.76
CA GLN A 23 -17.19 -5.28 -5.96
C GLN A 23 -18.07 -4.04 -5.72
N VAL A 24 -18.02 -3.47 -4.53
CA VAL A 24 -18.65 -2.21 -4.17
C VAL A 24 -17.59 -1.18 -3.81
N TYR A 25 -17.69 0.01 -4.40
CA TYR A 25 -16.76 1.10 -4.09
C TYR A 25 -16.92 1.56 -2.65
N SER A 26 -15.79 1.74 -1.95
CA SER A 26 -15.73 2.28 -0.60
C SER A 26 -14.77 3.46 -0.52
N GLU A 27 -15.08 4.42 0.33
CA GLU A 27 -14.24 5.59 0.58
C GLU A 27 -14.03 5.79 2.07
N LEU A 28 -12.77 6.00 2.46
CA LEU A 28 -12.38 6.27 3.83
C LEU A 28 -12.42 7.79 4.05
N LEU A 29 -13.21 8.21 5.03
CA LEU A 29 -13.43 9.60 5.38
C LEU A 29 -13.00 9.86 6.82
N PRO A 30 -12.60 11.08 7.18
CA PRO A 30 -12.33 11.44 8.57
C PRO A 30 -13.56 11.21 9.46
N TYR A 31 -13.35 10.77 10.70
CA TYR A 31 -14.44 10.52 11.68
C TYR A 31 -15.38 11.71 11.88
N HIS A 32 -14.88 12.93 11.72
CA HIS A 32 -15.61 14.18 11.91
C HIS A 32 -16.30 14.70 10.62
N THR A 33 -16.38 13.88 9.57
CA THR A 33 -17.13 14.22 8.34
C THR A 33 -18.58 14.52 8.73
N SER A 34 -19.09 15.69 8.31
CA SER A 34 -20.40 16.16 8.69
C SER A 34 -21.53 15.38 8.00
N ALA A 35 -22.69 15.34 8.66
CA ALA A 35 -23.90 14.76 8.06
C ALA A 35 -24.30 15.46 6.75
N GLU A 36 -24.03 16.76 6.60
CA GLU A 36 -24.28 17.49 5.35
C GLU A 36 -23.39 17.01 4.21
N GLU A 37 -22.10 16.77 4.49
CA GLU A 37 -21.17 16.21 3.51
C GLU A 37 -21.55 14.78 3.13
N LEU A 38 -21.95 13.95 4.07
CA LEU A 38 -22.46 12.60 3.81
C LEU A 38 -23.75 12.64 2.96
N ARG A 39 -24.67 13.57 3.22
CA ARG A 39 -25.85 13.75 2.34
C ARG A 39 -25.45 14.10 0.90
N ARG A 40 -24.44 14.95 0.72
CA ARG A 40 -23.92 15.30 -0.61
C ARG A 40 -23.27 14.13 -1.34
N LEU A 41 -22.54 13.29 -0.60
CA LEU A 41 -21.88 12.09 -1.13
C LEU A 41 -22.87 10.96 -1.47
N GLN A 42 -24.05 10.96 -0.85
CA GLN A 42 -25.13 9.98 -1.05
C GLN A 42 -24.64 8.52 -0.93
N PRO A 43 -23.93 8.12 0.14
CA PRO A 43 -23.53 6.75 0.30
C PRO A 43 -24.76 5.86 0.51
N ARG A 44 -24.67 4.60 0.07
CA ARG A 44 -25.70 3.59 0.32
C ARG A 44 -25.65 3.04 1.74
N GLY A 45 -24.49 3.16 2.39
CA GLY A 45 -24.28 2.77 3.77
C GLY A 45 -23.06 3.47 4.36
N ILE A 46 -23.02 3.54 5.68
CA ILE A 46 -21.94 4.15 6.45
C ILE A 46 -21.37 3.08 7.38
N ILE A 47 -20.03 2.98 7.46
CA ILE A 47 -19.35 2.14 8.45
C ILE A 47 -18.54 3.05 9.38
N LEU A 48 -18.68 2.85 10.69
CA LEU A 48 -17.84 3.47 11.69
C LEU A 48 -16.75 2.47 12.08
N SER A 49 -15.50 2.81 11.86
CA SER A 49 -14.37 1.91 12.14
C SER A 49 -14.15 1.69 13.63
N GLY A 50 -13.26 0.77 13.97
CA GLY A 50 -12.67 0.69 15.30
C GLY A 50 -11.83 1.92 15.64
N GLY A 51 -11.28 1.97 16.85
CA GLY A 51 -10.40 3.04 17.30
C GLY A 51 -9.66 2.64 18.59
N PRO A 52 -8.56 3.32 18.91
CA PRO A 52 -7.74 3.00 20.09
C PRO A 52 -8.27 3.56 21.41
N ASN A 53 -9.28 4.44 21.37
CA ASN A 53 -9.78 5.15 22.53
C ASN A 53 -10.97 4.44 23.17
N SER A 54 -11.27 4.76 24.42
CA SER A 54 -12.58 4.49 25.04
C SER A 54 -13.54 5.64 24.75
N VAL A 55 -14.79 5.32 24.41
CA VAL A 55 -15.80 6.32 23.99
C VAL A 55 -16.11 7.39 25.05
N TYR A 56 -15.84 7.09 26.34
CA TYR A 56 -16.01 8.00 27.46
C TYR A 56 -14.74 8.77 27.84
N ASP A 57 -13.61 8.56 27.14
CA ASP A 57 -12.38 9.30 27.39
C ASP A 57 -12.54 10.77 26.97
N ARG A 58 -11.88 11.66 27.72
CA ARG A 58 -11.88 13.08 27.37
C ARG A 58 -11.13 13.31 26.07
N GLY A 59 -11.83 13.82 25.05
CA GLY A 59 -11.26 14.07 23.71
C GLY A 59 -11.27 12.85 22.80
N ALA A 60 -11.98 11.77 23.16
CA ALA A 60 -12.19 10.64 22.27
C ALA A 60 -12.87 11.09 20.97
N PRO A 61 -12.49 10.55 19.81
CA PRO A 61 -13.06 10.91 18.50
C PRO A 61 -14.59 10.71 18.49
N GLN A 62 -15.32 11.74 18.07
CA GLN A 62 -16.79 11.72 17.99
C GLN A 62 -17.22 12.01 16.56
N CYS A 63 -18.23 11.31 16.06
CA CYS A 63 -18.87 11.68 14.79
C CYS A 63 -19.93 12.75 15.03
N ASP A 64 -20.36 13.37 13.92
CA ASP A 64 -21.52 14.26 13.92
C ASP A 64 -22.78 13.48 14.33
N PRO A 65 -23.47 13.84 15.46
CA PRO A 65 -24.66 13.11 15.91
C PRO A 65 -25.81 13.09 14.91
N GLU A 66 -25.84 14.02 13.96
CA GLU A 66 -26.88 14.06 12.91
C GLU A 66 -26.78 12.92 11.91
N ILE A 67 -25.68 12.15 11.90
CA ILE A 67 -25.55 10.98 11.01
C ILE A 67 -26.60 9.91 11.32
N TRP A 68 -27.02 9.79 12.59
CA TRP A 68 -28.02 8.83 13.00
C TRP A 68 -29.42 9.13 12.40
N ASN A 69 -29.65 10.35 11.95
CA ASN A 69 -30.92 10.83 11.40
C ASN A 69 -30.91 10.88 9.85
N LEU A 70 -29.85 10.39 9.20
CA LEU A 70 -29.74 10.43 7.72
C LEU A 70 -30.66 9.44 7.01
N GLY A 71 -31.17 8.41 7.72
CA GLY A 71 -31.93 7.31 7.11
C GLY A 71 -31.05 6.40 6.23
N ILE A 72 -29.74 6.48 6.37
CA ILE A 72 -28.75 5.64 5.70
C ILE A 72 -28.37 4.50 6.64
N PRO A 73 -28.30 3.23 6.18
CA PRO A 73 -27.84 2.13 7.01
C PRO A 73 -26.45 2.38 7.59
N ILE A 74 -26.25 2.10 8.89
CA ILE A 74 -24.99 2.31 9.58
C ILE A 74 -24.53 1.01 10.27
N LEU A 75 -23.25 0.65 10.10
CA LEU A 75 -22.60 -0.43 10.83
C LEU A 75 -21.45 0.13 11.67
N GLY A 76 -21.55 0.01 12.98
CA GLY A 76 -20.45 0.30 13.91
C GLY A 76 -19.58 -0.95 14.14
N VAL A 77 -18.26 -0.83 14.02
CA VAL A 77 -17.29 -1.89 14.30
C VAL A 77 -16.49 -1.52 15.53
N CYS A 78 -16.48 -2.37 16.55
CA CYS A 78 -15.72 -2.19 17.80
C CYS A 78 -15.99 -0.80 18.43
N TYR A 79 -15.04 0.14 18.36
CA TYR A 79 -15.25 1.52 18.82
C TYR A 79 -16.48 2.17 18.20
N GLY A 80 -16.70 1.98 16.89
CA GLY A 80 -17.87 2.54 16.18
C GLY A 80 -19.22 2.02 16.72
N MET A 81 -19.29 0.76 17.12
CA MET A 81 -20.47 0.21 17.83
C MET A 81 -20.65 0.87 19.19
N GLN A 82 -19.59 0.97 19.98
CA GLN A 82 -19.63 1.58 21.31
C GLN A 82 -20.03 3.05 21.25
N LEU A 83 -19.53 3.79 20.25
CA LEU A 83 -19.89 5.18 20.01
C LEU A 83 -21.37 5.34 19.66
N MET A 84 -21.90 4.47 18.80
CA MET A 84 -23.32 4.41 18.46
C MET A 84 -24.17 4.23 19.72
N VAL A 85 -23.82 3.24 20.56
CA VAL A 85 -24.52 2.96 21.80
C VAL A 85 -24.50 4.18 22.72
N GLN A 86 -23.36 4.81 22.91
CA GLN A 86 -23.22 5.96 23.80
C GLN A 86 -24.01 7.19 23.33
N GLN A 87 -23.90 7.53 22.04
CA GLN A 87 -24.57 8.71 21.48
C GLN A 87 -26.09 8.56 21.39
N LEU A 88 -26.60 7.31 21.37
CA LEU A 88 -28.03 7.03 21.32
C LEU A 88 -28.65 6.74 22.72
N GLY A 89 -27.88 6.96 23.81
CA GLY A 89 -28.40 6.92 25.18
C GLY A 89 -28.21 5.58 25.89
N GLY A 90 -27.47 4.65 25.35
CA GLY A 90 -27.00 3.45 26.00
C GLY A 90 -25.79 3.70 26.92
N LYS A 91 -25.17 2.63 27.41
CA LYS A 91 -24.03 2.73 28.32
C LYS A 91 -22.93 1.74 27.97
N VAL A 92 -21.71 2.27 27.84
CA VAL A 92 -20.46 1.52 27.66
C VAL A 92 -19.59 1.70 28.90
N VAL A 93 -18.98 0.64 29.39
CA VAL A 93 -18.08 0.67 30.53
C VAL A 93 -16.86 -0.19 30.28
N ARG A 94 -15.78 0.07 30.99
CA ARG A 94 -14.63 -0.79 31.01
C ARG A 94 -14.97 -2.16 31.53
N SER A 95 -14.71 -3.20 30.76
CA SER A 95 -14.95 -4.58 31.20
C SER A 95 -13.92 -5.02 32.23
N ALA A 96 -14.34 -5.87 33.17
CA ALA A 96 -13.41 -6.50 34.09
C ALA A 96 -12.48 -7.50 33.39
N LEU A 97 -12.97 -8.12 32.30
CA LEU A 97 -12.25 -9.05 31.42
C LEU A 97 -12.35 -8.52 30.00
N GLY A 98 -11.25 -8.02 29.44
CA GLY A 98 -11.21 -7.69 28.01
C GLY A 98 -11.15 -8.96 27.16
N GLU A 99 -11.57 -8.87 25.89
CA GLU A 99 -11.43 -9.96 24.93
C GLU A 99 -10.42 -9.58 23.85
N TYR A 100 -9.38 -10.40 23.72
CA TYR A 100 -8.31 -10.24 22.71
C TYR A 100 -8.03 -11.57 22.02
N GLY A 101 -8.11 -11.57 20.69
CA GLY A 101 -7.87 -12.76 19.88
C GLY A 101 -9.16 -13.45 19.44
N LYS A 102 -9.13 -14.77 19.36
CA LYS A 102 -10.22 -15.59 18.83
C LYS A 102 -11.28 -15.87 19.89
N ALA A 103 -12.55 -15.58 19.58
CA ALA A 103 -13.70 -15.94 20.40
C ALA A 103 -14.80 -16.59 19.55
N ALA A 104 -15.53 -17.56 20.12
CA ALA A 104 -16.69 -18.16 19.48
C ALA A 104 -17.89 -17.21 19.61
N LEU A 105 -18.56 -16.91 18.51
CA LEU A 105 -19.76 -16.08 18.45
C LEU A 105 -21.00 -16.93 18.56
N HIS A 106 -21.82 -16.72 19.60
CA HIS A 106 -23.12 -17.35 19.76
C HIS A 106 -24.22 -16.43 19.24
N ILE A 107 -25.02 -16.93 18.30
CA ILE A 107 -26.02 -16.16 17.58
C ILE A 107 -27.37 -16.24 18.29
N ASP A 108 -27.88 -15.10 18.74
CA ASP A 108 -29.18 -14.96 19.39
C ASP A 108 -30.29 -14.66 18.36
N ASP A 109 -29.97 -13.87 17.32
CA ASP A 109 -30.87 -13.54 16.22
C ASP A 109 -30.12 -13.70 14.88
N PRO A 110 -30.46 -14.73 14.06
CA PRO A 110 -29.79 -15.04 12.80
C PRO A 110 -30.31 -14.19 11.61
N THR A 111 -31.02 -13.10 11.87
CA THR A 111 -31.59 -12.25 10.81
C THR A 111 -30.63 -11.18 10.32
N ASP A 112 -30.97 -10.53 9.22
CA ASP A 112 -30.30 -9.38 8.61
C ASP A 112 -28.76 -9.54 8.56
N LEU A 113 -28.06 -8.90 9.49
CA LEU A 113 -26.59 -8.85 9.50
C LEU A 113 -25.95 -10.24 9.68
N LEU A 114 -26.58 -11.13 10.45
CA LEU A 114 -26.04 -12.46 10.77
C LEU A 114 -26.64 -13.60 9.92
N THR A 115 -27.38 -13.26 8.89
CA THR A 115 -27.95 -14.26 7.96
C THR A 115 -26.86 -15.15 7.36
N ASN A 116 -27.04 -16.47 7.46
CA ASN A 116 -26.08 -17.50 7.00
C ASN A 116 -24.70 -17.45 7.69
N VAL A 117 -24.61 -16.87 8.87
CA VAL A 117 -23.45 -17.02 9.77
C VAL A 117 -23.73 -18.21 10.69
N GLU A 118 -22.78 -19.14 10.79
CA GLU A 118 -22.93 -20.33 11.64
C GLU A 118 -22.73 -19.99 13.12
N ASP A 119 -23.57 -20.55 13.99
CA ASP A 119 -23.38 -20.43 15.44
C ASP A 119 -22.06 -21.08 15.88
N GLY A 120 -21.34 -20.42 16.80
CA GLY A 120 -20.00 -20.83 17.22
C GLY A 120 -18.87 -20.42 16.26
N THR A 121 -19.17 -19.66 15.21
CA THR A 121 -18.15 -19.12 14.29
C THR A 121 -17.11 -18.31 15.05
N ILE A 122 -15.82 -18.52 14.71
CA ILE A 122 -14.71 -17.81 15.34
C ILE A 122 -14.59 -16.38 14.78
N MET A 123 -14.65 -15.40 15.67
CA MET A 123 -14.43 -13.99 15.37
C MET A 123 -13.20 -13.45 16.10
N TRP A 124 -12.60 -12.40 15.55
CA TRP A 124 -11.46 -11.71 16.13
C TRP A 124 -11.93 -10.58 17.03
N MET A 125 -11.62 -10.68 18.31
CA MET A 125 -11.90 -9.67 19.33
C MET A 125 -10.66 -8.84 19.63
N SER A 126 -10.86 -7.55 19.94
CA SER A 126 -9.79 -6.64 20.38
C SER A 126 -10.40 -5.47 21.15
N HIS A 127 -10.95 -5.72 22.36
CA HIS A 127 -11.60 -4.68 23.14
C HIS A 127 -11.44 -4.88 24.65
N GLY A 128 -11.37 -3.74 25.36
CA GLY A 128 -11.39 -3.68 26.82
C GLY A 128 -12.68 -3.11 27.41
N ASP A 129 -13.57 -2.58 26.57
CA ASP A 129 -14.84 -1.97 26.94
C ASP A 129 -16.02 -2.81 26.47
N SER A 130 -17.14 -2.78 27.18
CA SER A 130 -18.34 -3.55 26.84
C SER A 130 -19.61 -2.71 27.00
N VAL A 131 -20.60 -3.00 26.16
CA VAL A 131 -21.95 -2.46 26.26
C VAL A 131 -22.68 -3.14 27.40
N VAL A 132 -23.14 -2.36 28.39
CA VAL A 132 -23.88 -2.86 29.57
C VAL A 132 -25.35 -2.44 29.57
N GLN A 133 -25.70 -1.46 28.75
CA GLN A 133 -27.08 -1.01 28.56
C GLN A 133 -27.29 -0.62 27.12
N LEU A 134 -28.26 -1.26 26.46
CA LEU A 134 -28.66 -0.92 25.11
C LEU A 134 -29.43 0.40 25.09
N PRO A 135 -29.31 1.17 23.97
CA PRO A 135 -30.25 2.27 23.71
C PRO A 135 -31.67 1.74 23.43
N GLU A 136 -32.66 2.60 23.52
CA GLU A 136 -34.05 2.25 23.22
C GLU A 136 -34.20 1.72 21.77
N GLY A 137 -34.97 0.65 21.62
CA GLY A 137 -35.25 0.03 20.32
C GLY A 137 -34.16 -0.90 19.76
N PHE A 138 -33.05 -1.05 20.48
CA PHE A 138 -32.01 -2.01 20.10
C PHE A 138 -32.22 -3.40 20.70
N SER A 139 -31.82 -4.42 19.95
CA SER A 139 -31.77 -5.82 20.39
C SER A 139 -30.37 -6.39 20.21
N ILE A 140 -30.03 -7.40 21.02
CA ILE A 140 -28.79 -8.18 20.88
C ILE A 140 -28.99 -9.18 19.75
N LEU A 141 -28.02 -9.26 18.85
CA LEU A 141 -27.99 -10.27 17.77
C LEU A 141 -27.07 -11.43 18.10
N ALA A 142 -26.00 -11.20 18.88
CA ALA A 142 -25.04 -12.23 19.24
C ALA A 142 -24.26 -11.85 20.51
N HIS A 143 -23.71 -12.88 21.16
CA HIS A 143 -22.84 -12.76 22.34
C HIS A 143 -21.63 -13.70 22.25
N THR A 144 -20.64 -13.51 23.12
CA THR A 144 -19.57 -14.46 23.39
C THR A 144 -19.57 -14.83 24.86
N GLU A 145 -18.72 -15.75 25.29
CA GLU A 145 -18.59 -16.12 26.70
C GLU A 145 -18.32 -14.90 27.61
N ASN A 146 -17.52 -13.94 27.15
CA ASN A 146 -17.11 -12.77 27.97
C ASN A 146 -17.71 -11.43 27.48
N CYS A 147 -18.39 -11.41 26.33
CA CYS A 147 -19.04 -10.22 25.79
C CYS A 147 -20.55 -10.46 25.61
N PRO A 148 -21.39 -10.03 26.56
CA PRO A 148 -22.85 -10.25 26.50
C PRO A 148 -23.53 -9.58 25.29
N CYS A 149 -22.91 -8.58 24.69
CA CYS A 149 -23.39 -7.86 23.52
C CYS A 149 -22.26 -7.78 22.47
N ALA A 150 -22.05 -8.87 21.72
CA ALA A 150 -21.06 -8.93 20.66
C ALA A 150 -21.59 -8.39 19.33
N ALA A 151 -22.92 -8.41 19.12
CA ALA A 151 -23.60 -7.75 18.02
C ALA A 151 -24.97 -7.23 18.45
N LEU A 152 -25.38 -6.11 17.84
CA LEU A 152 -26.67 -5.46 18.13
C LEU A 152 -27.29 -4.86 16.87
N ALA A 153 -28.60 -4.63 16.90
CA ALA A 153 -29.33 -3.93 15.83
C ALA A 153 -30.51 -3.11 16.35
N HIS A 154 -30.80 -2.05 15.62
CA HIS A 154 -32.08 -1.38 15.59
C HIS A 154 -32.68 -1.53 14.17
N HIS A 155 -33.49 -2.57 13.98
CA HIS A 155 -33.95 -3.00 12.64
C HIS A 155 -34.70 -1.90 11.89
N GLU A 156 -35.63 -1.17 12.55
CA GLU A 156 -36.42 -0.11 11.91
C GLU A 156 -35.57 1.07 11.39
N ARG A 157 -34.43 1.34 12.05
CA ARG A 157 -33.52 2.43 11.66
C ARG A 157 -32.33 1.97 10.84
N ASN A 158 -32.20 0.67 10.57
CA ASN A 158 -31.05 0.06 9.90
C ASN A 158 -29.71 0.43 10.56
N LEU A 159 -29.65 0.42 11.91
CA LEU A 159 -28.45 0.65 12.68
C LEU A 159 -27.95 -0.69 13.24
N TYR A 160 -26.71 -1.02 12.94
CA TYR A 160 -26.08 -2.29 13.32
C TYR A 160 -24.73 -2.04 13.98
N GLY A 161 -24.35 -2.90 14.92
CA GLY A 161 -23.05 -2.83 15.56
C GLY A 161 -22.50 -4.21 15.84
N VAL A 162 -21.17 -4.35 15.70
CA VAL A 162 -20.41 -5.54 16.05
C VAL A 162 -19.21 -5.16 16.91
N GLN A 163 -18.96 -5.91 17.98
CA GLN A 163 -17.82 -5.67 18.88
C GLN A 163 -16.53 -6.27 18.32
N PHE A 164 -16.64 -7.30 17.52
CA PHE A 164 -15.53 -7.98 16.82
C PHE A 164 -15.16 -7.27 15.51
N HIS A 165 -14.05 -7.73 14.94
CA HIS A 165 -13.53 -7.20 13.67
C HIS A 165 -13.84 -8.16 12.51
N PRO A 166 -14.95 -7.98 11.76
CA PRO A 166 -15.31 -8.86 10.65
C PRO A 166 -14.34 -8.77 9.49
N GLU A 167 -13.59 -7.66 9.36
CA GLU A 167 -12.63 -7.40 8.30
C GLU A 167 -11.34 -8.22 8.40
N VAL A 168 -11.00 -8.69 9.61
CA VAL A 168 -9.74 -9.40 9.85
C VAL A 168 -9.80 -10.83 9.34
N ALA A 169 -8.72 -11.34 8.74
CA ALA A 169 -8.66 -12.68 8.15
C ALA A 169 -8.95 -13.82 9.14
N HIS A 170 -8.75 -13.59 10.44
CA HIS A 170 -9.04 -14.56 11.49
C HIS A 170 -10.53 -14.65 11.86
N SER A 171 -11.38 -13.75 11.40
CA SER A 171 -12.84 -13.79 11.55
C SER A 171 -13.45 -14.64 10.44
N GLN A 172 -13.70 -15.92 10.73
CA GLN A 172 -14.13 -16.92 9.75
C GLN A 172 -15.45 -16.56 9.05
N GLY A 173 -16.42 -16.00 9.77
CA GLY A 173 -17.70 -15.51 9.24
C GLY A 173 -17.70 -14.06 8.77
N GLY A 174 -16.57 -13.35 8.89
CA GLY A 174 -16.51 -11.90 8.70
C GLY A 174 -16.97 -11.42 7.32
N MET A 175 -16.57 -12.12 6.25
CA MET A 175 -17.00 -11.76 4.90
C MET A 175 -18.49 -11.99 4.63
N ALA A 176 -19.14 -12.94 5.31
CA ALA A 176 -20.58 -13.11 5.23
C ALA A 176 -21.31 -11.89 5.83
N ILE A 177 -20.86 -11.43 7.01
CA ILE A 177 -21.39 -10.24 7.67
C ILE A 177 -21.22 -8.98 6.80
N ILE A 178 -20.04 -8.78 6.23
CA ILE A 178 -19.78 -7.64 5.32
C ILE A 178 -20.70 -7.70 4.09
N ARG A 179 -20.88 -8.88 3.48
CA ARG A 179 -21.79 -9.04 2.33
C ARG A 179 -23.24 -8.80 2.72
N ASN A 180 -23.68 -9.27 3.87
CA ASN A 180 -25.04 -9.02 4.36
C ASN A 180 -25.29 -7.52 4.53
N PHE A 181 -24.34 -6.80 5.16
CA PHE A 181 -24.46 -5.35 5.28
C PHE A 181 -24.49 -4.66 3.91
N VAL A 182 -23.54 -4.97 3.04
CA VAL A 182 -23.35 -4.29 1.75
C VAL A 182 -24.50 -4.58 0.78
N TYR A 183 -24.90 -5.84 0.63
CA TYR A 183 -25.86 -6.26 -0.37
C TYR A 183 -27.31 -6.26 0.13
N HIS A 184 -27.54 -6.86 1.30
CA HIS A 184 -28.91 -7.04 1.79
C HIS A 184 -29.43 -5.80 2.52
N ILE A 185 -28.61 -5.20 3.39
CA ILE A 185 -29.01 -4.04 4.18
C ILE A 185 -28.89 -2.74 3.38
N CYS A 186 -27.73 -2.51 2.73
CA CYS A 186 -27.49 -1.28 1.95
C CYS A 186 -28.02 -1.33 0.52
N GLY A 187 -28.39 -2.51 0.00
CA GLY A 187 -28.87 -2.69 -1.37
C GLY A 187 -27.85 -2.28 -2.44
N CYS A 188 -26.57 -2.49 -2.18
CA CYS A 188 -25.51 -2.18 -3.15
C CYS A 188 -25.45 -3.22 -4.26
N GLU A 189 -25.15 -2.77 -5.47
CA GLU A 189 -24.87 -3.64 -6.61
C GLU A 189 -23.35 -3.80 -6.81
N PRO A 190 -22.86 -4.97 -7.28
CA PRO A 190 -21.43 -5.25 -7.49
C PRO A 190 -20.92 -4.59 -8.79
N THR A 191 -20.81 -3.27 -8.80
CA THR A 191 -20.43 -2.46 -9.97
C THR A 191 -18.95 -2.07 -10.00
N TRP A 192 -18.25 -2.16 -8.87
CA TRP A 192 -16.81 -1.84 -8.77
C TRP A 192 -15.97 -2.98 -9.33
N THR A 193 -15.88 -3.04 -10.66
CA THR A 193 -15.09 -4.03 -11.38
C THR A 193 -13.89 -3.37 -12.07
N THR A 194 -12.85 -4.16 -12.34
CA THR A 194 -11.66 -3.67 -13.06
C THR A 194 -12.02 -3.10 -14.43
N ALA A 195 -12.95 -3.73 -15.15
CA ALA A 195 -13.39 -3.29 -16.48
C ALA A 195 -14.13 -1.94 -16.42
N ALA A 196 -15.08 -1.80 -15.48
CA ALA A 196 -15.82 -0.56 -15.27
C ALA A 196 -14.87 0.59 -14.87
N PHE A 197 -13.92 0.32 -13.96
CA PHE A 197 -12.91 1.30 -13.58
C PHE A 197 -12.07 1.77 -14.77
N VAL A 198 -11.57 0.85 -15.60
CA VAL A 198 -10.74 1.19 -16.76
C VAL A 198 -11.51 2.08 -17.75
N GLU A 199 -12.76 1.74 -18.02
CA GLU A 199 -13.61 2.52 -18.93
C GLU A 199 -13.90 3.92 -18.37
N GLU A 200 -14.29 4.01 -17.10
CA GLU A 200 -14.53 5.28 -16.40
C GLU A 200 -13.27 6.15 -16.41
N ALA A 201 -12.12 5.59 -16.01
CA ALA A 201 -10.85 6.31 -15.95
C ALA A 201 -10.41 6.82 -17.33
N ILE A 202 -10.58 6.04 -18.40
CA ILE A 202 -10.29 6.49 -19.77
C ILE A 202 -11.17 7.70 -20.14
N ASN A 203 -12.46 7.65 -19.82
CA ASN A 203 -13.39 8.74 -20.12
C ASN A 203 -13.06 10.00 -19.30
N GLU A 204 -12.76 9.87 -18.02
CA GLU A 204 -12.31 10.98 -17.16
C GLU A 204 -11.00 11.61 -17.66
N ILE A 205 -10.01 10.78 -18.05
CA ILE A 205 -8.75 11.25 -18.61
C ILE A 205 -9.01 12.06 -19.88
N ARG A 206 -9.79 11.54 -20.82
CA ARG A 206 -10.14 12.23 -22.08
C ARG A 206 -10.84 13.56 -21.84
N ALA A 207 -11.81 13.59 -20.94
CA ALA A 207 -12.55 14.81 -20.60
C ALA A 207 -11.65 15.87 -19.95
N LYS A 208 -10.72 15.44 -19.05
CA LYS A 208 -9.83 16.33 -18.34
C LYS A 208 -8.69 16.86 -19.21
N VAL A 209 -8.10 16.01 -20.04
CA VAL A 209 -6.94 16.34 -20.87
C VAL A 209 -7.34 17.10 -22.13
N GLY A 210 -8.44 16.71 -22.78
CA GLY A 210 -8.85 17.29 -24.06
C GLY A 210 -7.75 17.13 -25.12
N ASN A 211 -7.29 18.24 -25.68
CA ASN A 211 -6.21 18.28 -26.68
C ASN A 211 -4.83 18.66 -26.10
N LYS A 212 -4.67 18.63 -24.80
CA LYS A 212 -3.45 19.03 -24.09
C LYS A 212 -2.45 17.88 -23.98
N ARG A 213 -1.20 18.23 -23.61
CA ARG A 213 -0.11 17.26 -23.48
C ARG A 213 0.12 16.85 -22.03
N VAL A 214 0.43 15.57 -21.83
CA VAL A 214 0.68 14.96 -20.53
C VAL A 214 2.11 14.43 -20.49
N LEU A 215 2.83 14.74 -19.41
CA LEU A 215 4.16 14.22 -19.11
C LEU A 215 4.05 13.17 -18.00
N LEU A 216 4.76 12.06 -18.13
CA LEU A 216 4.84 11.00 -17.13
C LEU A 216 6.30 10.60 -16.88
N ALA A 217 6.73 10.63 -15.61
CA ALA A 217 7.98 9.99 -15.20
C ALA A 217 7.77 8.49 -15.06
N LEU A 218 8.41 7.71 -15.93
CA LEU A 218 8.30 6.26 -15.96
C LEU A 218 9.42 5.63 -15.10
N SER A 219 9.06 5.00 -13.98
CA SER A 219 10.02 4.31 -13.11
C SER A 219 10.21 2.82 -13.45
N GLY A 220 9.34 2.27 -14.32
CA GLY A 220 9.28 0.84 -14.61
C GLY A 220 8.64 -0.01 -13.51
N GLY A 221 8.15 0.59 -12.42
CA GLY A 221 7.31 -0.08 -11.43
C GLY A 221 5.90 -0.34 -11.97
N VAL A 222 5.14 -1.25 -11.33
CA VAL A 222 3.79 -1.60 -11.78
C VAL A 222 2.87 -0.39 -11.86
N ASP A 223 2.95 0.57 -10.92
CA ASP A 223 2.06 1.73 -10.89
C ASP A 223 2.32 2.68 -12.06
N SER A 224 3.57 3.10 -12.26
CA SER A 224 3.94 3.98 -13.38
C SER A 224 3.71 3.32 -14.74
N SER A 225 3.92 2.00 -14.84
CA SER A 225 3.66 1.24 -16.06
C SER A 225 2.15 1.14 -16.33
N THR A 226 1.34 0.82 -15.32
CA THR A 226 -0.13 0.78 -15.45
C THR A 226 -0.68 2.15 -15.85
N LEU A 227 -0.16 3.21 -15.24
CA LEU A 227 -0.53 4.59 -15.55
C LEU A 227 -0.17 4.95 -17.00
N ALA A 228 1.04 4.58 -17.47
CA ALA A 228 1.46 4.81 -18.85
C ALA A 228 0.50 4.14 -19.86
N PHE A 229 0.13 2.88 -19.60
CA PHE A 229 -0.82 2.15 -20.46
C PHE A 229 -2.21 2.77 -20.45
N LEU A 230 -2.73 3.12 -19.29
CA LEU A 230 -4.06 3.72 -19.14
C LEU A 230 -4.12 5.07 -19.88
N LEU A 231 -3.12 5.92 -19.69
CA LEU A 231 -2.99 7.20 -20.37
C LEU A 231 -2.83 7.02 -21.89
N HIS A 232 -1.94 6.14 -22.33
CA HIS A 232 -1.74 5.90 -23.75
C HIS A 232 -3.01 5.40 -24.45
N ARG A 233 -3.77 4.52 -23.79
CA ARG A 233 -5.08 4.05 -24.30
C ARG A 233 -6.13 5.16 -24.34
N ALA A 234 -6.04 6.13 -23.42
CA ALA A 234 -6.97 7.25 -23.37
C ALA A 234 -6.65 8.35 -24.38
N ILE A 235 -5.37 8.78 -24.48
CA ILE A 235 -4.95 10.01 -25.17
C ILE A 235 -3.83 9.80 -26.21
N GLY A 236 -3.35 8.56 -26.39
CA GLY A 236 -2.37 8.23 -27.44
C GLY A 236 -1.10 9.10 -27.40
N ASN A 237 -0.80 9.74 -28.52
CA ASN A 237 0.43 10.53 -28.71
C ASN A 237 0.49 11.85 -27.91
N GLN A 238 -0.57 12.22 -27.18
CA GLN A 238 -0.54 13.36 -26.25
C GLN A 238 0.26 13.03 -24.97
N LEU A 239 0.51 11.74 -24.72
CA LEU A 239 1.37 11.25 -23.64
C LEU A 239 2.83 11.27 -24.07
N THR A 240 3.70 11.81 -23.21
CA THR A 240 5.15 11.65 -23.29
C THR A 240 5.65 10.99 -22.00
N CYS A 241 6.23 9.80 -22.13
CA CYS A 241 6.87 9.10 -21.01
C CYS A 241 8.38 9.42 -21.00
N VAL A 242 8.93 9.76 -19.83
CA VAL A 242 10.37 9.99 -19.65
C VAL A 242 10.90 8.95 -18.67
N PHE A 243 11.87 8.19 -19.11
CA PHE A 243 12.61 7.23 -18.29
C PHE A 243 14.02 7.75 -18.02
N ILE A 244 14.32 8.10 -16.77
CA ILE A 244 15.64 8.57 -16.34
C ILE A 244 16.43 7.39 -15.79
N ASP A 245 17.48 7.02 -16.51
CA ASP A 245 18.42 6.01 -16.06
C ASP A 245 19.49 6.67 -15.17
N GLN A 246 19.31 6.52 -13.88
CA GLN A 246 20.21 7.06 -12.85
C GLN A 246 21.45 6.19 -12.61
N GLY A 247 21.60 5.05 -13.32
CA GLY A 247 22.72 4.14 -13.16
C GLY A 247 22.61 3.13 -12.02
N PHE A 248 21.62 3.26 -11.12
CA PHE A 248 21.43 2.38 -9.97
C PHE A 248 20.37 1.30 -10.18
N MET A 249 19.99 1.10 -11.43
CA MET A 249 19.06 0.04 -11.82
C MET A 249 19.77 -1.32 -11.82
N ARG A 250 18.98 -2.38 -11.74
CA ARG A 250 19.43 -3.77 -11.85
C ARG A 250 19.97 -4.05 -13.26
N LYS A 251 20.76 -5.11 -13.39
CA LYS A 251 21.31 -5.54 -14.69
C LYS A 251 20.21 -5.78 -15.73
N LEU A 252 20.38 -5.23 -16.92
CA LEU A 252 19.49 -5.32 -18.08
C LEU A 252 18.06 -4.76 -17.87
N GLU A 253 17.82 -4.08 -16.76
CA GLU A 253 16.47 -3.58 -16.45
C GLU A 253 16.06 -2.39 -17.33
N PRO A 254 16.92 -1.37 -17.58
CA PRO A 254 16.61 -0.28 -18.49
C PRO A 254 16.33 -0.77 -19.91
N GLU A 255 17.16 -1.66 -20.42
CA GLU A 255 17.06 -2.20 -21.78
C GLU A 255 15.76 -3.01 -21.97
N ARG A 256 15.42 -3.85 -21.00
CA ARG A 256 14.17 -4.63 -20.99
C ARG A 256 12.94 -3.74 -20.96
N LEU A 257 12.97 -2.70 -20.12
CA LEU A 257 11.87 -1.76 -20.01
C LEU A 257 11.65 -1.03 -21.33
N LEU A 258 12.69 -0.47 -21.91
CA LEU A 258 12.61 0.23 -23.19
C LEU A 258 12.12 -0.69 -24.32
N LYS A 259 12.66 -1.90 -24.41
CA LYS A 259 12.21 -2.90 -25.38
C LYS A 259 10.72 -3.19 -25.24
N LEU A 260 10.24 -3.39 -24.02
CA LEU A 260 8.85 -3.69 -23.73
C LEU A 260 7.94 -2.54 -24.17
N PHE A 261 8.26 -1.30 -23.78
CA PHE A 261 7.43 -0.15 -24.10
C PHE A 261 7.44 0.21 -25.59
N HIS A 262 8.61 0.17 -26.24
CA HIS A 262 8.74 0.54 -27.66
C HIS A 262 8.26 -0.57 -28.61
N GLU A 263 8.73 -1.81 -28.40
CA GLU A 263 8.51 -2.89 -29.36
C GLU A 263 7.17 -3.60 -29.18
N GLN A 264 6.75 -3.83 -27.93
CA GLN A 264 5.53 -4.59 -27.68
C GLN A 264 4.29 -3.70 -27.55
N PHE A 265 4.43 -2.53 -26.96
CA PHE A 265 3.28 -1.68 -26.65
C PHE A 265 3.21 -0.41 -27.47
N HIS A 266 4.24 -0.12 -28.25
CA HIS A 266 4.32 1.07 -29.10
C HIS A 266 4.06 2.40 -28.34
N ILE A 267 4.44 2.43 -27.05
CA ILE A 267 4.38 3.63 -26.23
C ILE A 267 5.73 4.33 -26.33
N PRO A 268 5.79 5.56 -26.85
CA PRO A 268 7.04 6.29 -26.94
C PRO A 268 7.58 6.64 -25.55
N VAL A 269 8.86 6.31 -25.32
CA VAL A 269 9.57 6.61 -24.07
C VAL A 269 10.85 7.38 -24.42
N GLU A 270 10.97 8.58 -23.88
CA GLU A 270 12.20 9.35 -23.92
C GLU A 270 13.19 8.81 -22.90
N TYR A 271 14.27 8.20 -23.39
CA TYR A 271 15.34 7.66 -22.54
C TYR A 271 16.37 8.74 -22.23
N VAL A 272 16.60 8.97 -20.95
CA VAL A 272 17.58 9.94 -20.44
C VAL A 272 18.68 9.22 -19.71
N ASN A 273 19.88 9.13 -20.31
CA ASN A 273 21.05 8.60 -19.64
C ASN A 273 21.66 9.65 -18.70
N ALA A 274 21.48 9.48 -17.41
CA ALA A 274 22.01 10.37 -16.37
C ALA A 274 22.98 9.66 -15.41
N ARG A 275 23.47 8.46 -15.77
CA ARG A 275 24.27 7.57 -14.91
C ARG A 275 25.47 8.27 -14.26
N GLU A 276 26.27 8.97 -15.06
CA GLU A 276 27.46 9.68 -14.58
C GLU A 276 27.09 10.85 -13.65
N GLN A 277 26.03 11.58 -13.99
CA GLN A 277 25.53 12.72 -13.20
C GLN A 277 25.12 12.29 -11.79
N PHE A 278 24.37 11.21 -11.68
CA PHE A 278 23.95 10.67 -10.37
C PHE A 278 25.12 10.09 -9.56
N LEU A 279 26.03 9.40 -10.24
CA LEU A 279 27.21 8.82 -9.58
C LEU A 279 28.13 9.89 -8.98
N GLU A 280 28.38 10.97 -9.73
CA GLU A 280 29.19 12.10 -9.23
C GLU A 280 28.47 12.84 -8.09
N ALA A 281 27.13 12.96 -8.16
CA ALA A 281 26.35 13.63 -7.11
C ALA A 281 26.42 12.92 -5.74
N ILE A 282 26.55 11.58 -5.69
CA ILE A 282 26.62 10.80 -4.42
C ILE A 282 28.05 10.38 -4.06
N LYS A 283 29.06 10.85 -4.76
CA LYS A 283 30.46 10.52 -4.50
C LYS A 283 30.89 10.92 -3.10
N GLY A 284 31.50 9.98 -2.37
CA GLY A 284 31.91 10.19 -0.98
C GLY A 284 30.78 10.15 0.05
N VAL A 285 29.50 10.02 -0.38
CA VAL A 285 28.36 9.95 0.53
C VAL A 285 28.19 8.55 1.07
N THR A 286 28.14 8.40 2.39
CA THR A 286 28.00 7.13 3.09
C THR A 286 26.72 7.00 3.90
N ASP A 287 26.12 8.14 4.29
CA ASP A 287 24.85 8.16 5.03
C ASP A 287 23.67 7.81 4.12
N PRO A 288 22.81 6.85 4.51
CA PRO A 288 21.72 6.38 3.65
C PRO A 288 20.64 7.43 3.40
N GLU A 289 20.31 8.26 4.38
CA GLU A 289 19.29 9.30 4.19
C GLU A 289 19.82 10.42 3.29
N GLU A 290 21.11 10.74 3.42
CA GLU A 290 21.75 11.70 2.53
C GLU A 290 21.84 11.17 1.09
N LYS A 291 22.14 9.87 0.87
CA LYS A 291 22.04 9.24 -0.46
C LYS A 291 20.63 9.41 -1.05
N ARG A 292 19.59 9.08 -0.27
CA ARG A 292 18.18 9.22 -0.69
C ARG A 292 17.86 10.66 -1.07
N ARG A 293 18.27 11.61 -0.24
CA ARG A 293 18.01 13.03 -0.45
C ARG A 293 18.67 13.56 -1.72
N ILE A 294 19.95 13.25 -1.93
CA ILE A 294 20.71 13.70 -3.11
C ILE A 294 20.16 13.08 -4.38
N ILE A 295 19.96 11.75 -4.41
CA ILE A 295 19.41 11.05 -5.58
C ILE A 295 18.05 11.62 -5.96
N GLY A 296 17.25 11.92 -4.95
CA GLY A 296 15.97 12.52 -5.18
C GLY A 296 15.99 13.93 -5.75
N HIS A 297 16.80 14.79 -5.20
CA HIS A 297 16.98 16.14 -5.73
C HIS A 297 17.51 16.09 -7.16
N GLU A 298 18.47 15.22 -7.43
CA GLU A 298 19.07 15.10 -8.75
C GLU A 298 18.05 14.58 -9.78
N PHE A 299 17.19 13.64 -9.37
CA PHE A 299 16.11 13.16 -10.22
C PHE A 299 15.17 14.31 -10.65
N ILE A 300 14.80 15.18 -9.71
CA ILE A 300 13.95 16.34 -9.99
C ILE A 300 14.64 17.27 -10.97
N ARG A 301 15.92 17.60 -10.76
CA ARG A 301 16.69 18.50 -11.64
C ARG A 301 16.78 17.97 -13.07
N VAL A 302 17.05 16.66 -13.22
CA VAL A 302 17.09 16.00 -14.54
C VAL A 302 15.70 16.04 -15.17
N PHE A 303 14.66 15.70 -14.41
CA PHE A 303 13.30 15.71 -14.90
C PHE A 303 12.83 17.11 -15.33
N GLU A 304 13.14 18.15 -14.57
CA GLU A 304 12.87 19.55 -14.94
C GLU A 304 13.54 19.94 -16.26
N ARG A 305 14.82 19.66 -16.39
CA ARG A 305 15.60 19.94 -17.60
C ARG A 305 14.98 19.25 -18.81
N GLU A 306 14.66 17.97 -18.70
CA GLU A 306 14.10 17.22 -19.81
C GLU A 306 12.66 17.63 -20.13
N SER A 307 11.87 17.98 -19.14
CA SER A 307 10.52 18.52 -19.37
C SER A 307 10.54 19.82 -20.17
N GLN A 308 11.51 20.70 -19.92
CA GLN A 308 11.70 21.92 -20.69
C GLN A 308 12.18 21.65 -22.12
N ARG A 309 13.09 20.69 -22.29
CA ARG A 309 13.62 20.27 -23.60
C ARG A 309 12.55 19.69 -24.52
N LEU A 310 11.64 18.87 -23.95
CA LEU A 310 10.61 18.14 -24.70
C LEU A 310 9.41 19.01 -25.10
N GLY A 311 9.32 20.23 -24.56
CA GLY A 311 8.31 21.21 -24.93
C GLY A 311 7.25 21.45 -23.86
N PRO A 312 6.24 22.27 -24.14
CA PRO A 312 5.22 22.60 -23.16
C PRO A 312 4.32 21.40 -22.87
N PHE A 313 4.10 21.16 -21.58
CA PHE A 313 3.12 20.20 -21.07
C PHE A 313 2.14 20.93 -20.17
N ASP A 314 0.88 20.51 -20.17
CA ASP A 314 -0.17 21.06 -19.30
C ASP A 314 -0.35 20.23 -18.03
N TYR A 315 -0.09 18.92 -18.14
CA TYR A 315 -0.30 17.97 -17.05
C TYR A 315 0.95 17.15 -16.75
N LEU A 316 1.14 16.89 -15.46
CA LEU A 316 2.05 15.86 -14.95
C LEU A 316 1.21 14.70 -14.42
N ALA A 317 1.46 13.49 -14.93
CA ALA A 317 0.81 12.29 -14.44
C ALA A 317 1.58 11.68 -13.28
N GLN A 318 0.87 11.31 -12.21
CA GLN A 318 1.42 10.66 -11.04
C GLN A 318 0.67 9.36 -10.73
N GLY A 319 1.43 8.33 -10.33
CA GLY A 319 0.91 7.03 -9.92
C GLY A 319 0.51 7.00 -8.45
N THR A 320 -0.06 8.07 -7.92
CA THR A 320 -0.59 8.14 -6.55
C THR A 320 -1.66 7.09 -6.36
N LEU A 321 -1.57 6.32 -5.29
CA LEU A 321 -2.53 5.28 -4.92
C LEU A 321 -3.41 5.73 -3.75
N TYR A 322 -4.47 4.97 -3.48
CA TYR A 322 -5.42 5.28 -2.42
C TYR A 322 -4.79 5.36 -1.02
N PRO A 323 -3.89 4.45 -0.60
CA PRO A 323 -3.16 4.60 0.67
C PRO A 323 -2.35 5.91 0.76
N ASP A 324 -1.71 6.35 -0.34
CA ASP A 324 -0.96 7.62 -0.35
C ASP A 324 -1.88 8.83 -0.11
N VAL A 325 -3.12 8.76 -0.62
CA VAL A 325 -4.15 9.81 -0.39
C VAL A 325 -4.58 9.83 1.07
N ILE A 326 -4.83 8.66 1.68
CA ILE A 326 -5.24 8.54 3.09
C ILE A 326 -4.14 9.09 4.00
N GLU A 327 -2.89 8.66 3.80
CA GLU A 327 -1.75 9.13 4.59
C GLU A 327 -1.57 10.67 4.49
N SER A 328 -1.77 11.24 3.31
CA SER A 328 -1.67 12.70 3.11
C SER A 328 -2.83 13.47 3.74
N ALA A 329 -4.02 12.87 3.87
CA ALA A 329 -5.18 13.46 4.51
C ALA A 329 -5.12 13.40 6.05
N GLY A 330 -4.37 12.45 6.62
CA GLY A 330 -4.25 12.18 8.05
C GLY A 330 -3.20 13.00 8.81
N GLY A 331 -2.59 14.01 8.21
CA GLY A 331 -1.55 14.84 8.84
C GLY A 331 -2.01 15.48 10.16
N PRO A 332 -1.08 15.65 11.14
CA PRO A 332 -1.40 16.30 12.41
C PRO A 332 -1.91 17.71 12.18
N VAL A 333 -2.94 18.09 12.91
CA VAL A 333 -3.44 19.48 12.94
C VAL A 333 -2.41 20.32 13.70
N ASP A 334 -1.93 21.40 13.09
CA ASP A 334 -1.09 22.37 13.77
C ASP A 334 -1.88 22.95 14.96
N PRO A 335 -1.39 22.78 16.20
CA PRO A 335 -2.11 23.25 17.39
C PRO A 335 -2.27 24.78 17.44
N GLN A 336 -1.48 25.53 16.66
CA GLN A 336 -1.48 27.00 16.67
C GLN A 336 -2.35 27.60 15.58
N THR A 337 -2.44 26.96 14.42
CA THR A 337 -3.18 27.50 13.27
C THR A 337 -4.51 26.81 13.01
N GLY A 338 -4.74 25.62 13.60
CA GLY A 338 -5.92 24.80 13.33
C GLY A 338 -5.94 24.22 11.91
N GLU A 339 -4.95 24.53 11.09
CA GLU A 339 -4.79 23.97 9.77
C GLU A 339 -4.07 22.63 9.83
N ARG A 340 -4.55 21.67 9.02
CA ARG A 340 -3.83 20.41 8.87
C ARG A 340 -2.50 20.69 8.18
N VAL A 341 -1.41 20.37 8.86
CA VAL A 341 -0.11 20.28 8.21
C VAL A 341 -0.24 19.12 7.23
N ALA A 342 -0.36 19.46 5.94
CA ALA A 342 -0.28 18.46 4.90
C ALA A 342 1.03 17.69 5.14
N VAL A 343 0.94 16.44 5.62
CA VAL A 343 2.10 15.58 5.68
C VAL A 343 2.58 15.51 4.25
N LYS A 344 3.77 16.04 4.00
CA LYS A 344 4.43 15.90 2.70
C LYS A 344 4.27 14.44 2.33
N ILE A 345 3.57 14.17 1.22
CA ILE A 345 3.47 12.83 0.61
C ILE A 345 4.83 12.18 0.79
N LYS A 346 4.85 11.01 1.43
CA LYS A 346 6.08 10.33 1.86
C LYS A 346 7.19 10.55 0.85
N SER A 347 8.30 11.13 1.29
CA SER A 347 9.50 11.39 0.50
C SER A 347 10.07 10.15 -0.20
N HIS A 348 9.52 8.96 0.09
CA HIS A 348 9.96 7.67 -0.45
C HIS A 348 9.32 7.31 -1.81
N HIS A 349 8.17 7.88 -2.16
CA HIS A 349 7.51 7.66 -3.46
C HIS A 349 7.54 8.89 -4.38
N ASN A 350 7.62 10.09 -3.80
CA ASN A 350 7.87 11.34 -4.51
C ASN A 350 9.13 11.98 -3.94
N VAL A 351 10.25 11.61 -4.49
CA VAL A 351 11.55 12.13 -4.09
C VAL A 351 11.58 13.64 -4.32
N GLY A 352 11.43 14.42 -3.23
CA GLY A 352 11.71 15.84 -3.22
C GLY A 352 10.56 16.82 -3.44
N GLY A 353 9.32 16.36 -3.67
CA GLY A 353 8.19 17.25 -3.97
C GLY A 353 8.22 17.79 -5.41
N LEU A 354 7.09 18.28 -5.89
CA LEU A 354 7.03 18.92 -7.21
C LEU A 354 7.92 20.17 -7.25
N PRO A 355 8.64 20.38 -8.34
CA PRO A 355 9.42 21.61 -8.53
C PRO A 355 8.52 22.84 -8.41
N LYS A 356 8.89 23.79 -7.56
CA LYS A 356 8.11 25.02 -7.32
C LYS A 356 7.92 25.87 -8.58
N ASN A 357 8.73 25.64 -9.59
CA ASN A 357 8.75 26.40 -10.85
C ASN A 357 7.96 25.74 -12.00
N LEU A 358 7.50 24.50 -11.85
CA LEU A 358 6.71 23.82 -12.87
C LEU A 358 5.22 23.95 -12.56
N GLN A 359 4.50 24.74 -13.35
CA GLN A 359 3.06 24.97 -13.22
C GLN A 359 2.22 23.88 -13.92
N PHE A 360 2.56 22.60 -13.68
CA PHE A 360 1.74 21.49 -14.19
C PHE A 360 0.49 21.28 -13.34
N LYS A 361 -0.61 20.99 -14.01
CA LYS A 361 -1.79 20.42 -13.34
C LYS A 361 -1.53 18.92 -13.13
N LEU A 362 -1.94 18.38 -11.99
CA LEU A 362 -1.81 16.95 -11.72
C LEU A 362 -2.96 16.16 -12.34
N ILE A 363 -2.60 14.97 -12.86
CA ILE A 363 -3.55 13.95 -13.26
C ILE A 363 -3.15 12.62 -12.59
N GLU A 364 -4.06 12.09 -11.74
CA GLU A 364 -3.81 10.96 -10.84
C GLU A 364 -4.91 9.89 -11.00
N PRO A 365 -4.97 9.20 -12.13
CA PRO A 365 -6.08 8.27 -12.42
C PRO A 365 -6.15 7.08 -11.45
N LEU A 366 -5.03 6.70 -10.83
CA LEU A 366 -4.95 5.53 -9.94
C LEU A 366 -5.27 5.85 -8.47
N ARG A 367 -5.54 7.11 -8.12
CA ARG A 367 -5.71 7.59 -6.74
C ARG A 367 -6.85 6.92 -5.95
N ARG A 368 -7.76 6.27 -6.63
CA ARG A 368 -8.87 5.52 -6.02
C ARG A 368 -8.57 4.04 -5.81
N LEU A 369 -7.39 3.54 -6.22
CA LEU A 369 -7.05 2.12 -6.21
C LEU A 369 -6.08 1.75 -5.10
N PHE A 370 -6.30 0.59 -4.49
CA PHE A 370 -5.28 -0.10 -3.73
C PHE A 370 -4.27 -0.79 -4.65
N LYS A 371 -3.11 -1.18 -4.11
CA LYS A 371 -2.02 -1.80 -4.87
C LYS A 371 -2.43 -3.10 -5.59
N ASP A 372 -3.24 -3.92 -4.94
CA ASP A 372 -3.77 -5.16 -5.53
C ASP A 372 -4.77 -4.88 -6.65
N GLU A 373 -5.58 -3.82 -6.53
CA GLU A 373 -6.47 -3.37 -7.60
C GLU A 373 -5.68 -2.85 -8.81
N VAL A 374 -4.59 -2.09 -8.58
CA VAL A 374 -3.68 -1.66 -9.67
C VAL A 374 -3.12 -2.85 -10.42
N ARG A 375 -2.73 -3.93 -9.72
CA ARG A 375 -2.26 -5.16 -10.37
C ARG A 375 -3.35 -5.83 -11.21
N LYS A 376 -4.62 -5.81 -10.75
CA LYS A 376 -5.76 -6.30 -11.53
C LYS A 376 -5.98 -5.45 -12.78
N VAL A 377 -5.91 -4.12 -12.65
CA VAL A 377 -6.00 -3.18 -13.78
C VAL A 377 -4.83 -3.40 -14.75
N ALA A 378 -3.61 -3.56 -14.26
CA ALA A 378 -2.44 -3.85 -15.09
C ALA A 378 -2.66 -5.10 -15.97
N ARG A 379 -3.14 -6.20 -15.38
CA ARG A 379 -3.47 -7.42 -16.13
C ARG A 379 -4.55 -7.19 -17.18
N SER A 380 -5.61 -6.48 -16.82
CA SER A 380 -6.71 -6.18 -17.76
C SER A 380 -6.28 -5.30 -18.92
N LEU A 381 -5.25 -4.49 -18.73
CA LEU A 381 -4.63 -3.67 -19.78
C LEU A 381 -3.62 -4.46 -20.62
N GLY A 382 -3.28 -5.71 -20.25
CA GLY A 382 -2.37 -6.58 -20.99
C GLY A 382 -0.90 -6.44 -20.59
N LEU A 383 -0.59 -5.88 -19.41
CA LEU A 383 0.79 -5.85 -18.93
C LEU A 383 1.29 -7.26 -18.60
N PRO A 384 2.56 -7.59 -18.95
CA PRO A 384 3.13 -8.89 -18.63
C PRO A 384 3.24 -9.13 -17.12
N GLU A 385 3.13 -10.38 -16.70
CA GLU A 385 3.23 -10.75 -15.27
C GLU A 385 4.56 -10.34 -14.63
N GLU A 386 5.64 -10.27 -15.38
CA GLU A 386 6.94 -9.78 -14.88
C GLU A 386 6.91 -8.33 -14.39
N ILE A 387 6.02 -7.48 -14.94
CA ILE A 387 5.76 -6.13 -14.44
C ILE A 387 4.73 -6.16 -13.32
N VAL A 388 3.63 -6.89 -13.52
CA VAL A 388 2.52 -6.95 -12.57
C VAL A 388 2.96 -7.51 -11.22
N GLN A 389 3.76 -8.58 -11.24
CA GLN A 389 4.29 -9.25 -10.05
C GLN A 389 5.65 -8.71 -9.60
N ARG A 390 6.13 -7.62 -10.22
CA ARG A 390 7.42 -7.06 -9.86
C ARG A 390 7.50 -6.77 -8.36
N GLN A 391 8.53 -7.35 -7.74
CA GLN A 391 8.85 -7.10 -6.35
C GLN A 391 9.19 -5.61 -6.11
N PRO A 392 8.92 -5.06 -4.93
CA PRO A 392 9.31 -3.69 -4.59
C PRO A 392 10.79 -3.42 -4.89
N PHE A 393 11.07 -2.26 -5.45
CA PHE A 393 12.42 -1.79 -5.71
C PHE A 393 12.48 -0.31 -5.32
N PRO A 394 13.42 0.09 -4.47
CA PRO A 394 13.46 1.44 -3.93
C PRO A 394 13.83 2.48 -5.00
N GLY A 395 13.37 3.72 -4.83
CA GLY A 395 13.68 4.82 -5.74
C GLY A 395 15.17 5.04 -5.97
N PRO A 396 16.04 5.05 -4.92
CA PRO A 396 17.49 5.15 -5.08
C PRO A 396 18.16 3.92 -5.69
N GLY A 397 17.41 2.86 -5.96
CA GLY A 397 17.91 1.64 -6.61
C GLY A 397 18.96 0.90 -5.78
N LEU A 398 19.99 0.39 -6.46
CA LEU A 398 21.09 -0.35 -5.83
C LEU A 398 21.97 0.53 -4.93
N ALA A 399 21.88 1.87 -5.02
CA ALA A 399 22.71 2.77 -4.22
C ALA A 399 22.51 2.58 -2.70
N ILE A 400 21.30 2.23 -2.25
CA ILE A 400 20.99 1.94 -0.83
C ILE A 400 21.13 0.46 -0.47
N ARG A 401 21.68 -0.35 -1.36
CA ARG A 401 22.07 -1.74 -1.13
C ARG A 401 23.59 -1.91 -1.16
N ILE A 402 24.33 -0.80 -1.28
CA ILE A 402 25.76 -0.70 -1.07
C ILE A 402 25.98 0.06 0.22
N ILE A 403 26.30 -0.64 1.29
CA ILE A 403 26.56 -0.01 2.58
C ILE A 403 27.83 0.85 2.49
N GLY A 404 27.72 2.13 2.89
CA GLY A 404 28.79 3.12 2.73
C GLY A 404 28.85 3.73 1.34
N GLU A 405 30.03 4.13 0.87
CA GLU A 405 30.22 4.83 -0.40
C GLU A 405 29.87 3.97 -1.62
N VAL A 406 29.16 4.54 -2.58
CA VAL A 406 28.85 3.92 -3.87
C VAL A 406 29.93 4.30 -4.89
N THR A 407 30.66 3.28 -5.38
CA THR A 407 31.63 3.43 -6.47
C THR A 407 31.20 2.61 -7.68
N PRO A 408 31.70 2.93 -8.91
CA PRO A 408 31.39 2.14 -10.09
C PRO A 408 31.70 0.65 -9.92
N GLU A 409 32.82 0.31 -9.28
CA GLU A 409 33.26 -1.07 -9.05
C GLU A 409 32.33 -1.80 -8.09
N ARG A 410 31.97 -1.15 -6.97
CA ARG A 410 31.05 -1.72 -5.99
C ARG A 410 29.64 -1.90 -6.56
N LEU A 411 29.21 -0.94 -7.37
CA LEU A 411 27.91 -1.01 -8.04
C LEU A 411 27.84 -2.17 -9.02
N GLU A 412 28.92 -2.40 -9.77
CA GLU A 412 28.97 -3.52 -10.72
C GLU A 412 29.02 -4.88 -9.99
N MET A 413 29.82 -5.01 -8.91
CA MET A 413 29.83 -6.21 -8.08
C MET A 413 28.44 -6.53 -7.54
N LEU A 414 27.73 -5.53 -6.98
CA LEU A 414 26.38 -5.75 -6.46
C LEU A 414 25.39 -6.10 -7.58
N ARG A 415 25.49 -5.45 -8.73
CA ARG A 415 24.61 -5.68 -9.87
C ARG A 415 24.73 -7.12 -10.39
N GLU A 416 25.94 -7.65 -10.48
CA GLU A 416 26.19 -9.04 -10.87
C GLU A 416 25.69 -10.02 -9.80
N ALA A 417 25.96 -9.75 -8.53
CA ALA A 417 25.47 -10.60 -7.43
C ALA A 417 23.94 -10.65 -7.37
N ASP A 418 23.27 -9.49 -7.45
CA ASP A 418 21.79 -9.40 -7.49
C ASP A 418 21.21 -10.13 -8.73
N TRP A 419 21.90 -10.07 -9.86
CA TRP A 419 21.51 -10.77 -11.07
C TRP A 419 21.53 -12.30 -10.87
N ILE A 420 22.58 -12.86 -10.25
CA ILE A 420 22.67 -14.28 -9.93
C ILE A 420 21.54 -14.70 -8.99
N VAL A 421 21.31 -13.93 -7.92
CA VAL A 421 20.20 -14.18 -6.98
C VAL A 421 18.86 -14.29 -7.71
N ARG A 422 18.56 -13.33 -8.57
CA ARG A 422 17.29 -13.31 -9.32
C ARG A 422 17.17 -14.45 -10.33
N GLN A 423 18.28 -14.82 -10.99
CA GLN A 423 18.27 -15.97 -11.91
C GLN A 423 17.90 -17.25 -11.16
N GLU A 424 18.55 -17.50 -10.01
CA GLU A 424 18.32 -18.74 -9.27
C GLU A 424 16.93 -18.76 -8.60
N ILE A 425 16.42 -17.63 -8.11
CA ILE A 425 15.04 -17.50 -7.61
C ILE A 425 14.02 -17.90 -8.69
N ASN A 426 14.21 -17.42 -9.92
CA ASN A 426 13.32 -17.75 -11.03
C ASN A 426 13.44 -19.23 -11.43
N ARG A 427 14.66 -19.78 -11.53
CA ARG A 427 14.89 -21.18 -11.87
C ARG A 427 14.27 -22.15 -10.88
N HIS A 428 14.26 -21.80 -9.59
CA HIS A 428 13.71 -22.63 -8.52
C HIS A 428 12.21 -22.32 -8.22
N GLY A 429 11.56 -21.47 -9.00
CA GLY A 429 10.14 -21.15 -8.82
C GLY A 429 9.83 -20.42 -7.50
N LEU A 430 10.80 -19.78 -6.87
CA LEU A 430 10.66 -19.10 -5.58
C LEU A 430 10.13 -17.67 -5.71
N TYR A 431 10.09 -17.09 -6.92
CA TYR A 431 9.79 -15.68 -7.12
C TYR A 431 8.45 -15.24 -6.49
N ASN A 432 7.40 -16.03 -6.68
CA ASN A 432 6.06 -15.72 -6.18
C ASN A 432 5.86 -16.06 -4.68
N GLN A 433 6.83 -16.75 -4.07
CA GLN A 433 6.81 -17.09 -2.64
C GLN A 433 7.49 -16.00 -1.80
N LEU A 434 8.24 -15.10 -2.44
CA LEU A 434 9.02 -14.06 -1.80
C LEU A 434 8.38 -12.69 -2.04
N TRP A 435 8.22 -11.93 -0.96
CA TRP A 435 7.82 -10.53 -1.04
C TRP A 435 8.90 -9.69 -1.71
N GLN A 436 10.15 -9.89 -1.27
CA GLN A 436 11.32 -9.19 -1.80
C GLN A 436 12.58 -10.05 -1.63
N ALA A 437 13.46 -10.00 -2.64
CA ALA A 437 14.71 -10.74 -2.64
C ALA A 437 15.80 -9.93 -3.35
N PHE A 438 16.95 -9.78 -2.68
CA PHE A 438 18.05 -8.98 -3.19
C PHE A 438 19.37 -9.27 -2.49
N ALA A 439 20.46 -8.78 -3.09
CA ALA A 439 21.78 -8.77 -2.52
C ALA A 439 22.13 -7.39 -1.92
N VAL A 440 22.96 -7.36 -0.86
CA VAL A 440 23.51 -6.15 -0.23
C VAL A 440 25.02 -6.28 -0.15
N LEU A 441 25.76 -5.27 -0.60
CA LEU A 441 27.23 -5.26 -0.53
C LEU A 441 27.69 -4.53 0.73
N LEU A 442 28.50 -5.23 1.54
CA LEU A 442 29.06 -4.67 2.79
C LEU A 442 30.39 -3.95 2.52
N PRO A 443 30.73 -2.88 3.30
CA PRO A 443 31.96 -2.10 3.11
C PRO A 443 33.21 -2.76 3.70
N VAL A 444 33.05 -3.85 4.45
CA VAL A 444 34.15 -4.55 5.12
C VAL A 444 34.86 -5.50 4.18
N ARG A 445 36.14 -5.83 4.48
CA ARG A 445 36.90 -6.84 3.76
C ARG A 445 36.97 -8.11 4.58
N SER A 446 36.60 -9.23 3.97
CA SER A 446 36.69 -10.57 4.56
C SER A 446 37.92 -11.31 4.04
N VAL A 447 38.58 -12.07 4.93
CA VAL A 447 39.66 -12.98 4.53
C VAL A 447 39.05 -14.20 3.83
N GLY A 448 39.64 -14.58 2.71
CA GLY A 448 39.36 -15.82 2.01
C GLY A 448 40.62 -16.50 1.54
N VAL A 449 40.49 -17.74 1.09
CA VAL A 449 41.55 -18.49 0.41
C VAL A 449 41.01 -18.93 -0.95
N MET A 450 41.66 -18.51 -2.00
CA MET A 450 41.27 -18.85 -3.38
C MET A 450 42.56 -19.25 -4.13
N GLY A 451 42.63 -20.51 -4.58
CA GLY A 451 43.77 -21.04 -5.28
C GLY A 451 45.08 -20.92 -4.48
N ASP A 452 45.07 -21.40 -3.22
CA ASP A 452 46.20 -21.38 -2.27
C ASP A 452 46.73 -20.00 -1.87
N LYS A 453 46.05 -18.93 -2.27
CA LYS A 453 46.38 -17.55 -1.89
C LYS A 453 45.34 -16.95 -0.96
N ARG A 454 45.83 -16.17 0.03
CA ARG A 454 44.93 -15.33 0.83
C ARG A 454 44.36 -14.22 -0.02
N THR A 455 43.04 -14.04 0.07
CA THR A 455 42.32 -12.96 -0.56
C THR A 455 41.64 -12.08 0.49
N TYR A 456 41.49 -10.78 0.16
CA TYR A 456 40.74 -9.82 0.95
C TYR A 456 39.70 -9.21 0.02
N ALA A 457 38.46 -9.65 0.17
CA ALA A 457 37.37 -9.24 -0.74
C ALA A 457 36.09 -8.93 0.06
N TYR A 458 35.07 -8.42 -0.62
CA TYR A 458 33.84 -8.01 0.01
C TYR A 458 32.92 -9.21 0.29
N PRO A 459 32.22 -9.23 1.45
CA PRO A 459 31.07 -10.10 1.64
C PRO A 459 29.81 -9.48 1.05
N VAL A 460 28.91 -10.36 0.59
CA VAL A 460 27.55 -10.03 0.15
C VAL A 460 26.55 -10.66 1.09
N VAL A 461 25.50 -9.91 1.45
CA VAL A 461 24.36 -10.41 2.21
C VAL A 461 23.23 -10.75 1.24
N LEU A 462 22.61 -11.90 1.42
CA LEU A 462 21.33 -12.24 0.80
C LEU A 462 20.21 -11.82 1.75
N ARG A 463 19.29 -11.01 1.27
CA ARG A 463 18.05 -10.63 1.96
C ARG A 463 16.87 -11.17 1.19
N LEU A 464 16.25 -12.23 1.70
CA LEU A 464 15.05 -12.86 1.12
C LEU A 464 13.98 -12.86 2.19
N VAL A 465 12.85 -12.21 1.94
CA VAL A 465 11.79 -12.04 2.93
C VAL A 465 10.43 -12.46 2.39
N THR A 466 9.60 -12.95 3.29
CA THR A 466 8.17 -13.16 3.11
C THR A 466 7.40 -12.10 3.89
N SER A 467 6.32 -11.61 3.32
CA SER A 467 5.41 -10.63 3.94
C SER A 467 4.07 -10.65 3.20
N GLU A 468 3.01 -10.18 3.85
CA GLU A 468 1.72 -9.95 3.19
C GLU A 468 1.55 -8.48 2.77
N ASP A 469 2.02 -7.55 3.59
CA ASP A 469 1.76 -6.11 3.45
C ASP A 469 3.01 -5.22 3.51
N GLY A 470 4.19 -5.80 3.84
CA GLY A 470 5.44 -5.08 4.04
C GLY A 470 5.55 -4.38 5.41
N MET A 471 4.51 -4.36 6.23
CA MET A 471 4.56 -3.81 7.59
C MET A 471 5.33 -4.73 8.53
N THR A 472 5.02 -6.03 8.46
CA THR A 472 5.78 -7.09 9.11
C THR A 472 6.40 -8.01 8.05
N ALA A 473 7.56 -8.55 8.32
CA ALA A 473 8.23 -9.49 7.42
C ALA A 473 9.03 -10.53 8.20
N ASP A 474 9.08 -11.74 7.69
CA ASP A 474 9.99 -12.76 8.18
C ASP A 474 11.03 -13.10 7.11
N TRP A 475 12.20 -13.60 7.55
CA TRP A 475 13.18 -14.13 6.60
C TRP A 475 12.65 -15.41 5.94
N ALA A 476 12.88 -15.56 4.65
CA ALA A 476 12.37 -16.69 3.90
C ALA A 476 13.14 -17.97 4.21
N LYS A 477 12.44 -19.03 4.54
CA LYS A 477 13.03 -20.37 4.80
C LYS A 477 13.17 -21.11 3.48
N VAL A 478 14.20 -20.73 2.71
CA VAL A 478 14.52 -21.37 1.43
C VAL A 478 15.37 -22.64 1.63
N PRO A 479 15.40 -23.59 0.66
CA PRO A 479 16.24 -24.78 0.73
C PRO A 479 17.74 -24.43 0.88
N HIS A 480 18.48 -25.19 1.69
CA HIS A 480 19.92 -24.96 1.89
C HIS A 480 20.71 -25.13 0.58
N GLU A 481 20.30 -26.07 -0.26
CA GLU A 481 20.90 -26.32 -1.58
C GLU A 481 20.77 -25.10 -2.50
N PHE A 482 19.67 -24.34 -2.38
CA PHE A 482 19.52 -23.07 -3.09
C PHE A 482 20.54 -22.03 -2.58
N LEU A 483 20.70 -21.89 -1.26
CA LEU A 483 21.67 -20.96 -0.67
C LEU A 483 23.10 -21.33 -1.05
N GLU A 484 23.44 -22.61 -1.01
CA GLU A 484 24.74 -23.13 -1.44
C GLU A 484 25.01 -22.80 -2.91
N LEU A 485 24.06 -23.06 -3.80
CA LEU A 485 24.18 -22.77 -5.22
C LEU A 485 24.41 -21.29 -5.49
N VAL A 486 23.58 -20.43 -4.87
CA VAL A 486 23.70 -18.96 -5.03
C VAL A 486 25.04 -18.47 -4.51
N ALA A 487 25.47 -18.95 -3.32
CA ALA A 487 26.75 -18.56 -2.74
C ALA A 487 27.92 -18.98 -3.63
N ASN A 488 27.93 -20.24 -4.11
CA ASN A 488 28.97 -20.75 -5.01
C ASN A 488 29.03 -19.96 -6.31
N ARG A 489 27.88 -19.64 -6.92
CA ARG A 489 27.83 -18.85 -8.15
C ARG A 489 28.37 -17.43 -7.92
N ILE A 490 27.93 -16.74 -6.87
CA ILE A 490 28.38 -15.37 -6.57
C ILE A 490 29.89 -15.33 -6.37
N VAL A 491 30.45 -16.22 -5.55
CA VAL A 491 31.91 -16.25 -5.28
C VAL A 491 32.73 -16.58 -6.51
N ASN A 492 32.24 -17.44 -7.39
CA ASN A 492 32.97 -17.85 -8.61
C ASN A 492 32.79 -16.89 -9.79
N GLU A 493 31.61 -16.29 -9.92
CA GLU A 493 31.26 -15.48 -11.10
C GLU A 493 31.48 -13.98 -10.89
N VAL A 494 31.51 -13.48 -9.62
CA VAL A 494 31.66 -12.05 -9.32
C VAL A 494 33.03 -11.73 -8.72
N PRO A 495 33.96 -11.17 -9.50
CA PRO A 495 35.26 -10.78 -8.98
C PRO A 495 35.16 -9.77 -7.84
N GLY A 496 35.95 -9.95 -6.78
CA GLY A 496 35.96 -9.04 -5.62
C GLY A 496 35.02 -9.45 -4.49
N ILE A 497 34.28 -10.56 -4.64
CA ILE A 497 33.44 -11.16 -3.59
C ILE A 497 34.04 -12.52 -3.20
N ASN A 498 34.21 -12.77 -1.88
CA ASN A 498 34.72 -14.04 -1.37
C ASN A 498 33.84 -14.66 -0.28
N ARG A 499 32.71 -14.05 0.04
CA ARG A 499 31.82 -14.54 1.10
C ARG A 499 30.38 -14.14 0.83
N VAL A 500 29.45 -15.06 1.09
CA VAL A 500 28.01 -14.81 1.08
C VAL A 500 27.47 -15.13 2.48
N VAL A 501 26.62 -14.26 3.01
CA VAL A 501 25.91 -14.44 4.29
C VAL A 501 24.40 -14.30 4.05
N TYR A 502 23.60 -14.92 4.90
CA TYR A 502 22.14 -14.87 4.82
C TYR A 502 21.57 -14.12 6.02
N ASP A 503 20.76 -13.09 5.78
CA ASP A 503 20.12 -12.33 6.83
C ASP A 503 18.83 -13.01 7.28
N ILE A 504 18.83 -13.47 8.54
CA ILE A 504 17.74 -14.21 9.20
C ILE A 504 16.94 -13.33 10.17
N THR A 505 16.99 -12.01 10.02
CA THR A 505 16.32 -11.06 10.91
C THR A 505 14.91 -10.75 10.42
N SER A 506 13.93 -10.84 11.32
CA SER A 506 12.54 -10.47 11.04
C SER A 506 12.33 -8.94 11.13
N LYS A 507 11.26 -8.43 10.55
CA LYS A 507 10.77 -7.06 10.73
C LYS A 507 9.47 -7.08 11.55
N PRO A 508 9.38 -6.44 12.72
CA PRO A 508 10.50 -5.91 13.51
C PRO A 508 11.42 -6.99 14.09
N PRO A 509 12.63 -6.70 14.65
CA PRO A 509 13.21 -5.35 14.84
C PRO A 509 13.95 -4.79 13.64
N GLY A 510 14.35 -5.63 12.67
CA GLY A 510 14.99 -5.16 11.45
C GLY A 510 14.02 -4.46 10.50
N THR A 511 14.55 -3.93 9.40
CA THR A 511 13.79 -3.46 8.24
C THR A 511 13.94 -4.45 7.09
N ILE A 512 13.18 -4.29 6.00
CA ILE A 512 13.36 -5.11 4.80
C ILE A 512 14.63 -4.67 4.08
N GLU A 513 14.74 -3.38 3.71
CA GLU A 513 15.99 -2.81 3.18
C GLU A 513 17.00 -2.61 4.32
N TRP A 514 18.29 -2.59 3.99
CA TRP A 514 19.37 -2.42 4.96
C TRP A 514 19.75 -0.95 5.20
N GLU A 515 19.53 -0.10 4.20
CA GLU A 515 19.70 1.35 4.27
C GLU A 515 18.41 2.09 3.90
#